data_bfc6d268a4898ca9d41006829d62ce94
#
_entry.id   bfc6d268a4898ca9d41006829d62ce94
#
_cell.length_a   1.000
_cell.length_b   1.000
_cell.length_c   1.000
_cell.angle_alpha   90.00
_cell.angle_beta   90.00
_cell.angle_gamma   90.00
#
_symmetry.space_group_name_H-M   'P 1'
#
loop_
_entity.id
_entity.type
_entity.pdbx_description
1 polymer ?
#
loop_
_entity_poly.entity_id
_entity_poly.type
_entity_poly.pdbx_seq_one_letter_code
_entity_poly.pdbx_strand_id
1 'polypeptide(L)'
;MARFIPENAETREFPAAAVVAYCYESKRGPALLAYKGRQSKPARFLAFGSAEARDRSLASFVEYEEGIETRKRERQQAGHGLAVGDIVYSVWGYEQTNVTFYEVVRVPSGRSATVRELEADRIESAPGSMTGKSTPKPGQYVQGAKEKTRRATGWHTLGELSKWDGTPRPVTWYA
;
A
#
# COMPACT_ATOMS: atom_id res chain seq x y z
N MET A 1 6.56 7.70 -24.60
CA MET A 1 5.69 7.80 -25.79
C MET A 1 4.71 8.95 -25.58
N ALA A 2 4.45 9.74 -26.63
CA ALA A 2 3.42 10.77 -26.58
C ALA A 2 2.02 10.13 -26.52
N ARG A 3 1.05 10.80 -25.89
CA ARG A 3 -0.36 10.39 -25.92
C ARG A 3 -0.96 10.63 -27.29
N PHE A 4 -1.77 9.72 -27.75
CA PHE A 4 -2.62 9.98 -28.91
C PHE A 4 -3.75 10.92 -28.49
N ILE A 5 -3.96 12.00 -29.22
CA ILE A 5 -5.04 12.96 -29.03
C ILE A 5 -5.79 13.03 -30.34
N PRO A 6 -7.09 12.66 -30.38
CA PRO A 6 -7.90 12.77 -31.61
C PRO A 6 -8.03 14.20 -32.08
N GLU A 7 -8.04 14.41 -33.41
CA GLU A 7 -8.35 15.71 -34.01
C GLU A 7 -9.79 16.10 -33.67
N ASN A 8 -10.00 17.39 -33.42
CA ASN A 8 -11.32 17.98 -33.08
C ASN A 8 -12.00 17.37 -31.85
N ALA A 9 -11.22 16.79 -30.91
CA ALA A 9 -11.75 16.28 -29.65
C ALA A 9 -12.02 17.42 -28.67
N GLU A 10 -13.18 17.36 -28.02
CA GLU A 10 -13.46 18.15 -26.83
C GLU A 10 -12.67 17.59 -25.66
N THR A 11 -11.80 18.40 -25.06
CA THR A 11 -11.02 18.00 -23.87
C THR A 11 -11.80 18.30 -22.60
N ARG A 12 -11.93 17.30 -21.73
CA ARG A 12 -12.54 17.42 -20.40
C ARG A 12 -11.53 16.96 -19.34
N GLU A 13 -11.22 17.82 -18.38
CA GLU A 13 -10.25 17.53 -17.32
C GLU A 13 -10.94 17.32 -15.98
N PHE A 14 -10.54 16.27 -15.26
CA PHE A 14 -11.05 15.88 -13.95
C PHE A 14 -9.88 15.76 -12.97
N PRO A 15 -9.41 16.87 -12.40
CA PRO A 15 -8.22 16.87 -11.53
C PRO A 15 -8.38 15.98 -10.28
N ALA A 16 -9.60 15.91 -9.71
CA ALA A 16 -9.88 15.09 -8.54
C ALA A 16 -9.69 13.59 -8.82
N ALA A 17 -10.06 13.14 -10.02
CA ALA A 17 -9.87 11.77 -10.51
C ALA A 17 -8.49 11.53 -11.13
N ALA A 18 -7.69 12.59 -11.35
CA ALA A 18 -6.47 12.57 -12.16
C ALA A 18 -6.73 12.05 -13.60
N VAL A 19 -7.87 12.40 -14.20
CA VAL A 19 -8.31 11.95 -15.52
C VAL A 19 -8.36 13.13 -16.50
N VAL A 20 -7.88 12.88 -17.73
CA VAL A 20 -8.10 13.76 -18.90
C VAL A 20 -8.82 12.92 -19.94
N ALA A 21 -9.97 13.39 -20.39
CA ALA A 21 -10.83 12.72 -21.36
C ALA A 21 -10.94 13.56 -22.64
N TYR A 22 -10.96 12.87 -23.77
CA TYR A 22 -11.15 13.41 -25.11
C TYR A 22 -12.44 12.81 -25.68
N CYS A 23 -13.44 13.66 -25.86
CA CYS A 23 -14.73 13.30 -26.46
C CYS A 23 -14.76 13.75 -27.93
N TYR A 24 -15.04 12.84 -28.86
CA TYR A 24 -15.00 13.14 -30.30
C TYR A 24 -15.97 12.25 -31.07
N GLU A 25 -16.20 12.59 -32.34
CA GLU A 25 -16.96 11.75 -33.27
C GLU A 25 -16.01 10.83 -34.03
N SER A 26 -16.23 9.52 -33.92
CA SER A 26 -15.51 8.50 -34.66
C SER A 26 -16.38 7.94 -35.79
N LYS A 27 -15.79 7.15 -36.71
CA LYS A 27 -16.56 6.41 -37.74
C LYS A 27 -17.61 5.46 -37.16
N ARG A 28 -17.51 5.12 -35.86
CA ARG A 28 -18.43 4.22 -35.14
C ARG A 28 -19.39 4.96 -34.21
N GLY A 29 -19.46 6.27 -34.30
CA GLY A 29 -20.27 7.14 -33.44
C GLY A 29 -19.46 7.85 -32.34
N PRO A 30 -20.16 8.48 -31.39
CA PRO A 30 -19.55 9.23 -30.30
C PRO A 30 -18.52 8.38 -29.55
N ALA A 31 -17.31 8.89 -29.37
CA ALA A 31 -16.19 8.16 -28.80
C ALA A 31 -15.58 8.86 -27.59
N LEU A 32 -15.03 8.06 -26.70
CA LEU A 32 -14.31 8.46 -25.49
C LEU A 32 -12.91 7.88 -25.50
N LEU A 33 -11.92 8.75 -25.34
CA LEU A 33 -10.53 8.39 -25.07
C LEU A 33 -10.13 9.06 -23.76
N ALA A 34 -9.81 8.29 -22.71
CA ALA A 34 -9.43 8.86 -21.43
C ALA A 34 -8.09 8.31 -20.94
N TYR A 35 -7.29 9.21 -20.35
CA TYR A 35 -6.01 8.90 -19.73
C TYR A 35 -6.03 9.19 -18.24
N LYS A 36 -5.38 8.37 -17.45
CA LYS A 36 -5.19 8.57 -16.01
C LYS A 36 -3.76 9.00 -15.68
N GLY A 37 -3.62 10.08 -14.91
CA GLY A 37 -2.33 10.59 -14.42
C GLY A 37 -1.35 10.84 -15.56
N ARG A 38 -0.15 10.27 -15.50
CA ARG A 38 0.90 10.43 -16.52
C ARG A 38 1.01 9.27 -17.52
N GLN A 39 0.05 8.34 -17.51
CA GLN A 39 0.10 7.16 -18.37
C GLN A 39 -0.03 7.57 -19.85
N SER A 40 0.76 6.95 -20.73
CA SER A 40 0.65 7.10 -22.18
C SER A 40 -0.36 6.13 -22.81
N LYS A 41 -0.67 5.03 -22.12
CA LYS A 41 -1.71 4.08 -22.53
C LYS A 41 -3.08 4.57 -22.05
N PRO A 42 -4.11 4.58 -22.92
CA PRO A 42 -5.46 4.97 -22.50
C PRO A 42 -6.02 4.04 -21.41
N ALA A 43 -6.67 4.63 -20.42
CA ALA A 43 -7.46 3.91 -19.43
C ALA A 43 -8.85 3.53 -19.98
N ARG A 44 -9.38 4.32 -20.93
CA ARG A 44 -10.60 4.04 -21.69
C ARG A 44 -10.40 4.44 -23.14
N PHE A 45 -10.89 3.59 -24.06
CA PHE A 45 -10.93 3.88 -25.48
C PHE A 45 -12.15 3.15 -26.09
N LEU A 46 -13.29 3.82 -26.16
CA LEU A 46 -14.59 3.24 -26.45
C LEU A 46 -15.39 4.12 -27.40
N ALA A 47 -16.22 3.51 -28.25
CA ALA A 47 -17.24 4.18 -29.07
C ALA A 47 -18.63 3.76 -28.58
N PHE A 48 -19.60 4.64 -28.72
CA PHE A 48 -20.95 4.51 -28.17
C PHE A 48 -22.00 4.77 -29.25
N GLY A 49 -23.22 4.29 -29.03
CA GLY A 49 -24.35 4.54 -29.93
C GLY A 49 -24.95 5.94 -29.80
N SER A 50 -24.66 6.65 -28.68
CA SER A 50 -25.12 8.03 -28.51
C SER A 50 -24.16 8.83 -27.60
N ALA A 51 -24.24 10.16 -27.70
CA ALA A 51 -23.45 11.07 -26.85
C ALA A 51 -23.81 10.92 -25.37
N GLU A 52 -25.10 10.71 -25.05
CA GLU A 52 -25.57 10.52 -23.69
C GLU A 52 -25.00 9.21 -23.07
N ALA A 53 -24.88 8.12 -23.85
CA ALA A 53 -24.29 6.88 -23.41
C ALA A 53 -22.78 7.06 -23.13
N ARG A 54 -22.07 7.80 -23.99
CA ARG A 54 -20.67 8.18 -23.77
C ARG A 54 -20.52 8.98 -22.49
N ASP A 55 -21.34 9.99 -22.29
CA ASP A 55 -21.22 10.91 -21.14
C ASP A 55 -21.58 10.21 -19.82
N ARG A 56 -22.57 9.30 -19.81
CA ARG A 56 -22.83 8.44 -18.66
C ARG A 56 -21.62 7.53 -18.33
N SER A 57 -21.01 6.93 -19.35
CA SER A 57 -19.83 6.08 -19.16
C SER A 57 -18.63 6.87 -18.63
N LEU A 58 -18.44 8.10 -19.13
CA LEU A 58 -17.40 9.01 -18.63
C LEU A 58 -17.66 9.38 -17.16
N ALA A 59 -18.89 9.76 -16.81
CA ALA A 59 -19.25 10.14 -15.45
C ALA A 59 -18.97 8.99 -14.46
N SER A 60 -19.44 7.77 -14.76
CA SER A 60 -19.18 6.60 -13.92
C SER A 60 -17.69 6.27 -13.79
N PHE A 61 -16.91 6.46 -14.85
CA PHE A 61 -15.47 6.25 -14.81
C PHE A 61 -14.77 7.28 -13.94
N VAL A 62 -15.15 8.55 -14.06
CA VAL A 62 -14.61 9.65 -13.24
C VAL A 62 -14.93 9.42 -11.77
N GLU A 63 -16.19 9.12 -11.42
CA GLU A 63 -16.62 8.84 -10.04
C GLU A 63 -15.80 7.68 -9.41
N TYR A 64 -15.61 6.60 -10.17
CA TYR A 64 -14.80 5.46 -9.72
C TYR A 64 -13.35 5.86 -9.42
N GLU A 65 -12.73 6.63 -10.33
CA GLU A 65 -11.34 7.08 -10.18
C GLU A 65 -11.17 8.13 -9.06
N GLU A 66 -12.16 9.01 -8.87
CA GLU A 66 -12.19 9.94 -7.72
C GLU A 66 -12.21 9.18 -6.39
N GLY A 67 -13.03 8.13 -6.29
CA GLY A 67 -13.07 7.28 -5.11
C GLY A 67 -11.73 6.59 -4.84
N ILE A 68 -10.98 6.20 -5.87
CA ILE A 68 -9.62 5.65 -5.73
C ILE A 68 -8.65 6.71 -5.20
N GLU A 69 -8.64 7.91 -5.80
CA GLU A 69 -7.72 8.98 -5.39
C GLU A 69 -8.04 9.50 -3.99
N THR A 70 -9.31 9.57 -3.62
CA THR A 70 -9.75 9.94 -2.25
C THR A 70 -9.22 8.93 -1.23
N ARG A 71 -9.47 7.64 -1.43
CA ARG A 71 -8.95 6.57 -0.54
C ARG A 71 -7.42 6.57 -0.46
N LYS A 72 -6.73 6.90 -1.55
CA LYS A 72 -5.27 7.02 -1.57
C LYS A 72 -4.78 8.20 -0.73
N ARG A 73 -5.47 9.36 -0.82
CA ARG A 73 -5.17 10.55 0.02
C ARG A 73 -5.42 10.26 1.50
N GLU A 74 -6.55 9.65 1.83
CA GLU A 74 -6.89 9.25 3.20
C GLU A 74 -5.83 8.31 3.79
N ARG A 75 -5.40 7.27 3.04
CA ARG A 75 -4.30 6.39 3.47
C ARG A 75 -2.98 7.14 3.67
N GLN A 76 -2.69 8.11 2.83
CA GLN A 76 -1.49 8.93 2.98
C GLN A 76 -1.55 9.87 4.20
N GLN A 77 -2.75 10.33 4.58
CA GLN A 77 -2.97 11.24 5.72
C GLN A 77 -3.11 10.49 7.05
N ALA A 78 -3.65 9.28 7.04
CA ALA A 78 -3.97 8.49 8.25
C ALA A 78 -2.75 8.15 9.13
N GLY A 79 -1.53 8.23 8.59
CA GLY A 79 -0.33 7.87 9.35
C GLY A 79 -0.27 6.39 9.71
N HIS A 80 0.65 6.02 10.60
CA HIS A 80 0.82 4.64 11.04
C HIS A 80 0.12 4.33 12.39
N GLY A 81 -0.28 5.33 13.15
CA GLY A 81 -0.95 5.14 14.45
C GLY A 81 -0.14 4.42 15.52
N LEU A 82 1.19 4.30 15.33
CA LEU A 82 2.08 3.66 16.30
C LEU A 82 2.61 4.71 17.29
N ALA A 83 2.78 4.29 18.54
CA ALA A 83 3.37 5.07 19.62
C ALA A 83 4.74 4.50 20.02
N VAL A 84 5.53 5.29 20.73
CA VAL A 84 6.76 4.81 21.38
C VAL A 84 6.41 3.71 22.38
N GLY A 85 7.16 2.60 22.36
CA GLY A 85 6.89 1.38 23.12
C GLY A 85 6.04 0.35 22.39
N ASP A 86 5.37 0.72 21.27
CA ASP A 86 4.70 -0.29 20.44
C ASP A 86 5.70 -1.28 19.86
N ILE A 87 5.32 -2.54 19.81
CA ILE A 87 6.12 -3.59 19.19
C ILE A 87 5.60 -3.88 17.79
N VAL A 88 6.50 -3.96 16.83
CA VAL A 88 6.23 -4.36 15.45
C VAL A 88 7.11 -5.55 15.09
N TYR A 89 6.69 -6.33 14.09
CA TYR A 89 7.42 -7.52 13.68
C TYR A 89 7.42 -7.70 12.17
N SER A 90 8.41 -8.44 11.68
CA SER A 90 8.45 -9.00 10.32
C SER A 90 8.50 -10.51 10.35
N VAL A 91 7.91 -11.13 9.35
CA VAL A 91 8.01 -12.57 9.07
C VAL A 91 8.81 -12.73 7.78
N TRP A 92 9.82 -13.58 7.79
CA TRP A 92 10.70 -13.77 6.64
C TRP A 92 11.28 -15.19 6.59
N GLY A 93 11.82 -15.57 5.44
CA GLY A 93 12.42 -16.86 5.17
C GLY A 93 11.71 -17.57 4.02
N TYR A 94 12.43 -18.40 3.28
CA TYR A 94 11.90 -19.16 2.15
C TYR A 94 11.52 -20.58 2.52
N GLU A 95 12.45 -21.31 3.16
CA GLU A 95 12.24 -22.71 3.60
C GLU A 95 11.89 -22.83 5.07
N GLN A 96 12.14 -21.81 5.87
CA GLN A 96 11.80 -21.72 7.28
C GLN A 96 11.11 -20.38 7.57
N THR A 97 10.34 -20.35 8.65
CA THR A 97 9.65 -19.13 9.09
C THR A 97 10.44 -18.48 10.22
N ASN A 98 11.01 -17.31 9.93
CA ASN A 98 11.66 -16.49 10.95
C ASN A 98 10.78 -15.31 11.31
N VAL A 99 10.83 -14.89 12.57
CA VAL A 99 10.16 -13.69 13.07
C VAL A 99 11.19 -12.83 13.76
N THR A 100 11.24 -11.55 13.38
CA THR A 100 12.07 -10.54 14.04
C THR A 100 11.17 -9.47 14.61
N PHE A 101 11.35 -9.13 15.88
CA PHE A 101 10.60 -8.12 16.59
C PHE A 101 11.41 -6.84 16.75
N TYR A 102 10.71 -5.72 16.76
CA TYR A 102 11.30 -4.39 16.95
C TYR A 102 10.39 -3.58 17.87
N GLU A 103 10.98 -2.73 18.69
CA GLU A 103 10.26 -1.74 19.48
C GLU A 103 10.35 -0.36 18.79
N VAL A 104 9.26 0.36 18.79
CA VAL A 104 9.21 1.76 18.34
C VAL A 104 9.85 2.63 19.42
N VAL A 105 11.05 3.11 19.16
CA VAL A 105 11.82 3.93 20.10
C VAL A 105 11.60 5.43 19.91
N ARG A 106 11.14 5.85 18.75
CA ARG A 106 10.84 7.25 18.42
C ARG A 106 9.82 7.35 17.28
N VAL A 107 8.97 8.34 17.36
CA VAL A 107 7.99 8.69 16.30
C VAL A 107 8.27 10.10 15.80
N PRO A 108 9.15 10.27 14.79
CA PRO A 108 9.47 11.59 14.23
C PRO A 108 8.27 12.28 13.57
N SER A 109 7.34 11.50 13.01
CA SER A 109 6.11 12.02 12.40
C SER A 109 5.06 10.89 12.31
N GLY A 110 3.80 11.24 12.06
CA GLY A 110 2.75 10.25 11.79
C GLY A 110 3.03 9.34 10.57
N ARG A 111 4.04 9.66 9.76
CA ARG A 111 4.42 8.90 8.55
C ARG A 111 5.74 8.15 8.68
N SER A 112 6.41 8.22 9.82
CA SER A 112 7.67 7.54 10.06
C SER A 112 7.85 7.23 11.54
N ALA A 113 8.39 6.06 11.83
CA ALA A 113 8.82 5.65 13.17
C ALA A 113 10.22 5.08 13.12
N THR A 114 10.96 5.28 14.20
CA THR A 114 12.28 4.69 14.41
C THR A 114 12.11 3.48 15.29
N VAL A 115 12.64 2.35 14.84
CA VAL A 115 12.52 1.06 15.51
C VAL A 115 13.91 0.50 15.82
N ARG A 116 13.99 -0.28 16.90
CA ARG A 116 15.19 -1.00 17.31
C ARG A 116 14.84 -2.46 17.56
N GLU A 117 15.71 -3.36 17.13
CA GLU A 117 15.48 -4.80 17.21
C GLU A 117 15.50 -5.31 18.66
N LEU A 118 14.48 -6.09 19.01
CA LEU A 118 14.31 -6.72 20.31
C LEU A 118 14.83 -8.15 20.32
N GLU A 119 15.33 -8.58 21.47
CA GLU A 119 15.47 -10.00 21.76
C GLU A 119 14.08 -10.67 21.81
N ALA A 120 14.06 -11.97 21.53
CA ALA A 120 12.85 -12.77 21.57
C ALA A 120 13.13 -14.14 22.17
N ASP A 121 12.19 -14.64 22.95
CA ASP A 121 12.17 -16.03 23.39
C ASP A 121 11.60 -16.92 22.30
N ARG A 122 12.13 -18.12 22.18
CA ARG A 122 11.57 -19.20 21.37
C ARG A 122 11.18 -20.36 22.27
N ILE A 123 9.95 -20.80 22.13
CA ILE A 123 9.43 -21.98 22.82
C ILE A 123 9.11 -23.01 21.76
N GLU A 124 9.79 -24.15 21.80
CA GLU A 124 9.54 -25.27 20.90
C GLU A 124 8.17 -25.88 21.17
N SER A 125 7.42 -26.23 20.13
CA SER A 125 6.08 -26.79 20.26
C SER A 125 6.07 -28.19 20.87
N ALA A 126 7.07 -29.02 20.53
CA ALA A 126 7.35 -30.31 21.12
C ALA A 126 8.82 -30.64 20.89
N PRO A 127 9.48 -31.41 21.78
CA PRO A 127 10.89 -31.77 21.62
C PRO A 127 11.18 -32.37 20.23
N GLY A 128 12.13 -31.77 19.50
CA GLY A 128 12.51 -32.20 18.14
C GLY A 128 11.53 -31.83 17.02
N SER A 129 10.51 -31.01 17.28
CA SER A 129 9.48 -30.66 16.27
C SER A 129 9.96 -29.67 15.22
N MET A 130 11.10 -28.99 15.39
CA MET A 130 11.61 -27.92 14.52
C MET A 130 10.59 -26.79 14.27
N THR A 131 9.58 -26.72 15.12
CA THR A 131 8.53 -25.72 15.11
C THR A 131 8.33 -25.14 16.48
N GLY A 132 7.96 -23.87 16.56
CA GLY A 132 7.77 -23.23 17.85
C GLY A 132 7.03 -21.91 17.73
N LYS A 133 7.05 -21.19 18.82
CA LYS A 133 6.49 -19.84 18.92
C LYS A 133 7.56 -18.89 19.44
N SER A 134 7.56 -17.67 18.90
CA SER A 134 8.45 -16.61 19.32
C SER A 134 7.67 -15.46 19.94
N THR A 135 8.21 -14.92 21.04
CA THR A 135 7.62 -13.80 21.78
C THR A 135 8.70 -12.75 22.03
N PRO A 136 8.45 -11.45 21.78
CA PRO A 136 9.45 -10.42 22.03
C PRO A 136 9.71 -10.21 23.52
N LYS A 137 10.89 -9.70 23.85
CA LYS A 137 11.27 -9.22 25.18
C LYS A 137 11.26 -7.69 25.20
N PRO A 138 10.17 -7.04 25.64
CA PRO A 138 10.08 -5.59 25.65
C PRO A 138 11.25 -4.94 26.41
N GLY A 139 11.86 -3.91 25.81
CA GLY A 139 12.99 -3.19 26.41
C GLY A 139 14.32 -3.93 26.38
N GLN A 140 14.38 -5.20 25.94
CA GLN A 140 15.64 -5.95 25.78
C GLN A 140 16.05 -5.97 24.31
N TYR A 141 17.08 -5.21 23.98
CA TYR A 141 17.54 -5.06 22.61
C TYR A 141 18.66 -6.02 22.27
N VAL A 142 18.65 -6.54 21.05
CA VAL A 142 19.75 -7.33 20.50
C VAL A 142 21.05 -6.52 20.60
N GLN A 143 22.13 -7.18 21.05
CA GLN A 143 23.43 -6.54 21.18
C GLN A 143 23.89 -5.94 19.83
N GLY A 144 24.25 -4.67 19.82
CA GLY A 144 24.66 -3.96 18.60
C GLY A 144 23.52 -3.57 17.66
N ALA A 145 22.26 -3.85 18.01
CA ALA A 145 21.11 -3.42 17.21
C ALA A 145 21.08 -1.89 17.04
N LYS A 146 21.07 -1.44 15.78
CA LYS A 146 21.00 -0.03 15.42
C LYS A 146 19.54 0.40 15.28
N GLU A 147 19.28 1.64 15.62
CA GLU A 147 18.00 2.28 15.32
C GLU A 147 17.83 2.46 13.79
N LYS A 148 16.65 2.11 13.29
CA LYS A 148 16.30 2.23 11.87
C LYS A 148 15.00 2.99 11.73
N THR A 149 14.99 4.10 11.00
CA THR A 149 13.76 4.81 10.67
C THR A 149 13.07 4.16 9.47
N ARG A 150 11.78 3.86 9.62
CA ARG A 150 10.91 3.23 8.63
C ARG A 150 9.75 4.16 8.29
N ARG A 151 9.29 4.11 7.04
CA ARG A 151 8.11 4.83 6.59
C ARG A 151 6.84 4.01 6.79
N ALA A 152 5.77 4.70 7.12
CA ALA A 152 4.43 4.14 7.15
C ALA A 152 4.00 3.67 5.74
N THR A 153 3.48 2.46 5.65
CA THR A 153 2.85 1.90 4.45
C THR A 153 1.33 1.76 4.62
N GLY A 154 0.85 1.89 5.83
CA GLY A 154 -0.56 1.87 6.19
C GLY A 154 -0.74 2.02 7.70
N TRP A 155 -1.98 1.85 8.15
CA TRP A 155 -2.30 1.82 9.57
C TRP A 155 -1.61 0.63 10.26
N HIS A 156 -0.89 0.89 11.35
CA HIS A 156 -0.11 -0.08 12.10
C HIS A 156 0.99 -0.81 11.30
N THR A 157 1.43 -0.24 10.17
CA THR A 157 2.48 -0.83 9.32
C THR A 157 3.60 0.14 9.00
N LEU A 158 4.86 -0.34 9.04
CA LEU A 158 6.08 0.39 8.72
C LEU A 158 6.92 -0.39 7.69
N GLY A 159 6.65 -0.18 6.41
CA GLY A 159 7.23 -1.03 5.38
C GLY A 159 6.68 -2.45 5.50
N GLU A 160 7.56 -3.41 5.73
CA GLU A 160 7.22 -4.83 5.94
C GLU A 160 6.90 -5.18 7.41
N LEU A 161 6.97 -4.19 8.31
CA LEU A 161 6.70 -4.40 9.72
C LEU A 161 5.23 -4.15 10.04
N SER A 162 4.60 -5.09 10.72
CA SER A 162 3.22 -5.00 11.22
C SER A 162 3.19 -4.85 12.73
N LYS A 163 2.20 -4.16 13.28
CA LYS A 163 2.03 -4.05 14.74
C LYS A 163 1.77 -5.44 15.33
N TRP A 164 2.48 -5.75 16.41
CA TRP A 164 2.27 -6.97 17.16
C TRP A 164 1.01 -6.85 18.03
N ASP A 165 0.21 -7.90 18.04
CA ASP A 165 -1.08 -7.97 18.73
C ASP A 165 -1.00 -8.64 20.13
N GLY A 166 0.21 -8.90 20.61
CA GLY A 166 0.42 -9.60 21.90
C GLY A 166 0.45 -11.13 21.79
N THR A 167 0.16 -11.70 20.61
CA THR A 167 0.15 -13.16 20.45
C THR A 167 1.52 -13.69 19.99
N PRO A 168 2.02 -14.81 20.56
CA PRO A 168 3.24 -15.46 20.12
C PRO A 168 3.15 -15.85 18.63
N ARG A 169 4.22 -15.56 17.86
CA ARG A 169 4.26 -15.83 16.41
C ARG A 169 4.88 -17.19 16.11
N PRO A 170 4.31 -17.96 15.18
CA PRO A 170 4.87 -19.24 14.79
C PRO A 170 6.23 -19.05 14.11
N VAL A 171 7.17 -19.94 14.43
CA VAL A 171 8.50 -20.00 13.82
C VAL A 171 8.83 -21.45 13.48
N THR A 172 9.62 -21.65 12.43
CA THR A 172 10.14 -22.97 12.06
C THR A 172 11.63 -22.85 11.79
N TRP A 173 12.36 -23.94 11.99
CA TRP A 173 13.80 -24.03 11.67
C TRP A 173 14.14 -25.42 11.19
N TYR A 174 15.30 -25.56 10.60
CA TYR A 174 15.88 -26.87 10.25
C TYR A 174 17.02 -27.19 11.22
N ALA A 175 17.23 -28.47 11.46
CA ALA A 175 18.34 -28.99 12.29
C ALA A 175 19.67 -28.88 11.54
#